data_dfcb3d57a6bbb8b63283012967240c26
#
_entry.id   dfcb3d57a6bbb8b63283012967240c26
#
_cell.length_a   1.000
_cell.length_b   1.000
_cell.length_c   1.000
_cell.angle_alpha   90.00
_cell.angle_beta   90.00
_cell.angle_gamma   90.00
#
_symmetry.space_group_name_H-M   'P 1'
#
loop_
_entity.id
_entity.type
_entity.pdbx_description
1 polymer ?
#
loop_
_entity_poly.entity_id
_entity_poly.type
_entity_poly.pdbx_seq_one_letter_code
_entity_poly.pdbx_strand_id
1 'polypeptide(L)'
;MSERQVVIIKEAQALKDWKNKDKTALLAKYLAAPLESTILVFQHKHKTLDGRSQITKTIKSNSVYYESKKLSEYKVPNWITDYVKSKSRNIDTATSALLTEYLGNDLSKIVNALEKLLTLVKENEQITSLHVEKNIGISKDYTIFEFQKALGTKNVLQANKIINYYSANPKTYPLQLLLPILYKYFTRLIKLHRLPPGENAAQFLGVSPYGLNDFNLAKRNYNAGSLARIIGHLRKADTMSKGVNNPSTPAEQILKELTYKILHDPK
;
A
#
# COMPACT_ATOMS: atom_id res chain seq x y z
N MET A 1 -35.79 -3.56 -33.28
CA MET A 1 -35.10 -2.52 -32.49
C MET A 1 -35.11 -2.96 -31.03
N SER A 2 -34.03 -2.80 -30.28
CA SER A 2 -34.04 -3.17 -28.85
C SER A 2 -34.92 -2.21 -28.05
N GLU A 3 -35.74 -2.72 -27.16
CA GLU A 3 -36.64 -1.93 -26.31
C GLU A 3 -35.86 -1.05 -25.31
N ARG A 4 -34.60 -1.38 -25.06
CA ARG A 4 -33.71 -0.66 -24.10
C ARG A 4 -32.32 -0.51 -24.68
N GLN A 5 -31.65 0.57 -24.30
CA GLN A 5 -30.26 0.83 -24.64
C GLN A 5 -29.43 1.11 -23.35
N VAL A 6 -28.15 0.78 -23.42
CA VAL A 6 -27.19 1.09 -22.36
C VAL A 6 -26.14 2.04 -22.91
N VAL A 7 -25.98 3.17 -22.26
CA VAL A 7 -24.97 4.19 -22.59
C VAL A 7 -23.96 4.27 -21.46
N ILE A 8 -22.68 3.95 -21.74
CA ILE A 8 -21.61 3.96 -20.76
C ILE A 8 -20.64 5.09 -21.08
N ILE A 9 -20.55 6.08 -20.22
CA ILE A 9 -19.57 7.17 -20.29
C ILE A 9 -18.36 6.77 -19.45
N LYS A 10 -17.30 6.33 -20.14
CA LYS A 10 -16.02 5.96 -19.51
C LYS A 10 -15.20 7.22 -19.21
N GLU A 11 -14.36 7.16 -18.14
CA GLU A 11 -13.45 8.25 -17.75
C GLU A 11 -14.19 9.59 -17.55
N ALA A 12 -15.37 9.56 -16.94
CA ALA A 12 -16.22 10.73 -16.74
C ALA A 12 -15.53 11.87 -15.97
N GLN A 13 -14.50 11.58 -15.16
CA GLN A 13 -13.68 12.60 -14.49
C GLN A 13 -12.89 13.51 -15.46
N ALA A 14 -12.70 13.08 -16.70
CA ALA A 14 -12.02 13.85 -17.74
C ALA A 14 -12.95 14.87 -18.47
N LEU A 15 -14.24 14.76 -18.27
CA LEU A 15 -15.19 15.69 -18.84
C LEU A 15 -14.93 17.10 -18.30
N LYS A 16 -14.59 18.03 -19.20
CA LYS A 16 -14.37 19.45 -18.86
C LYS A 16 -15.65 20.13 -18.36
N ASP A 17 -16.78 19.55 -18.69
CA ASP A 17 -18.12 20.10 -18.46
C ASP A 17 -18.59 20.03 -16.99
N TRP A 18 -17.93 19.23 -16.12
CA TRP A 18 -18.25 19.21 -14.69
C TRP A 18 -18.11 20.57 -13.99
N LYS A 19 -17.32 21.49 -14.57
CA LYS A 19 -17.14 22.86 -14.05
C LYS A 19 -18.04 23.88 -14.73
N ASN A 20 -18.73 23.51 -15.78
CA ASN A 20 -19.61 24.38 -16.53
C ASN A 20 -21.04 24.29 -15.94
N LYS A 21 -21.55 25.38 -15.37
CA LYS A 21 -22.85 25.44 -14.69
C LYS A 21 -24.00 25.12 -15.65
N ASP A 22 -23.96 25.62 -16.88
CA ASP A 22 -25.05 25.44 -17.85
C ASP A 22 -25.14 23.98 -18.30
N LYS A 23 -23.99 23.34 -18.58
CA LYS A 23 -23.96 21.94 -18.99
C LYS A 23 -24.32 20.99 -17.84
N THR A 24 -23.88 21.28 -16.60
CA THR A 24 -24.30 20.51 -15.45
C THR A 24 -25.77 20.69 -15.11
N ALA A 25 -26.37 21.86 -15.39
CA ALA A 25 -27.79 22.08 -15.27
C ALA A 25 -28.61 21.23 -16.26
N LEU A 26 -28.14 21.09 -17.50
CA LEU A 26 -28.77 20.19 -18.51
C LEU A 26 -28.73 18.74 -18.04
N LEU A 27 -27.59 18.27 -17.52
CA LEU A 27 -27.47 16.93 -16.96
C LEU A 27 -28.41 16.76 -15.75
N ALA A 28 -28.47 17.73 -14.86
CA ALA A 28 -29.37 17.68 -13.71
C ALA A 28 -30.85 17.60 -14.13
N LYS A 29 -31.23 18.33 -15.17
CA LYS A 29 -32.56 18.26 -15.74
C LYS A 29 -32.87 16.88 -16.33
N TYR A 30 -31.94 16.28 -17.06
CA TYR A 30 -32.08 14.90 -17.55
C TYR A 30 -32.21 13.88 -16.41
N LEU A 31 -31.41 14.01 -15.36
CA LEU A 31 -31.45 13.10 -14.21
C LEU A 31 -32.75 13.22 -13.40
N ALA A 32 -33.45 14.34 -13.48
CA ALA A 32 -34.76 14.52 -12.84
C ALA A 32 -35.89 13.77 -13.57
N ALA A 33 -35.74 13.56 -14.88
CA ALA A 33 -36.71 12.84 -15.72
C ALA A 33 -35.95 12.02 -16.78
N PRO A 34 -35.27 10.92 -16.37
CA PRO A 34 -34.49 10.09 -17.30
C PRO A 34 -35.40 9.32 -18.26
N LEU A 35 -34.88 9.04 -19.46
CA LEU A 35 -35.59 8.24 -20.44
C LEU A 35 -35.64 6.76 -19.96
N GLU A 36 -36.85 6.21 -19.81
CA GLU A 36 -37.05 4.84 -19.26
C GLU A 36 -36.42 3.74 -20.09
N SER A 37 -36.25 3.96 -21.39
CA SER A 37 -35.60 3.02 -22.31
C SER A 37 -34.06 3.09 -22.28
N THR A 38 -33.46 3.99 -21.46
CA THR A 38 -32.01 4.21 -21.45
C THR A 38 -31.41 4.00 -20.06
N ILE A 39 -30.46 3.09 -19.95
CA ILE A 39 -29.61 2.94 -18.76
C ILE A 39 -28.34 3.74 -19.02
N LEU A 40 -28.17 4.86 -18.31
CA LEU A 40 -26.99 5.72 -18.39
C LEU A 40 -26.02 5.43 -17.23
N VAL A 41 -24.78 5.02 -17.57
CA VAL A 41 -23.75 4.68 -16.59
C VAL A 41 -22.58 5.65 -16.73
N PHE A 42 -22.21 6.31 -15.64
CA PHE A 42 -20.99 7.13 -15.55
C PHE A 42 -19.89 6.38 -14.78
N GLN A 43 -18.77 6.12 -15.43
CA GLN A 43 -17.57 5.61 -14.77
C GLN A 43 -16.63 6.78 -14.43
N HIS A 44 -16.62 7.19 -13.18
CA HIS A 44 -15.78 8.27 -12.67
C HIS A 44 -14.65 7.68 -11.84
N LYS A 45 -13.40 7.73 -12.35
CA LYS A 45 -12.24 7.08 -11.75
C LYS A 45 -11.29 8.06 -11.09
N HIS A 46 -10.56 7.60 -10.08
CA HIS A 46 -9.44 8.29 -9.44
C HIS A 46 -9.74 9.65 -8.78
N LYS A 47 -10.95 10.13 -8.86
CA LYS A 47 -11.40 11.40 -8.23
C LYS A 47 -12.76 11.20 -7.62
N THR A 48 -13.07 11.95 -6.58
CA THR A 48 -14.41 12.04 -6.01
C THR A 48 -15.14 13.25 -6.59
N LEU A 49 -16.45 13.15 -6.71
CA LEU A 49 -17.27 14.30 -7.07
C LEU A 49 -17.30 15.30 -5.89
N ASP A 50 -17.25 16.59 -6.19
CA ASP A 50 -17.39 17.61 -5.12
C ASP A 50 -18.79 17.52 -4.50
N GLY A 51 -18.88 17.03 -3.27
CA GLY A 51 -20.14 16.84 -2.55
C GLY A 51 -20.93 18.13 -2.31
N ARG A 52 -20.30 19.31 -2.45
CA ARG A 52 -20.94 20.61 -2.30
C ARG A 52 -21.65 21.05 -3.58
N SER A 53 -21.27 20.51 -4.72
CA SER A 53 -21.86 20.91 -5.99
C SER A 53 -23.31 20.42 -6.13
N GLN A 54 -24.16 21.23 -6.74
CA GLN A 54 -25.58 20.91 -6.96
C GLN A 54 -25.73 19.64 -7.80
N ILE A 55 -24.90 19.47 -8.84
CA ILE A 55 -24.97 18.28 -9.69
C ILE A 55 -24.66 16.99 -8.90
N THR A 56 -23.71 17.02 -7.97
CA THR A 56 -23.42 15.84 -7.13
C THR A 56 -24.58 15.48 -6.21
N LYS A 57 -25.27 16.49 -5.66
CA LYS A 57 -26.48 16.28 -4.87
C LYS A 57 -27.58 15.65 -5.71
N THR A 58 -27.82 16.17 -6.92
CA THR A 58 -28.82 15.64 -7.85
C THR A 58 -28.51 14.21 -8.26
N ILE A 59 -27.24 13.90 -8.56
CA ILE A 59 -26.80 12.52 -8.89
C ILE A 59 -27.13 11.58 -7.71
N LYS A 60 -26.78 11.98 -6.48
CA LYS A 60 -27.01 11.14 -5.30
C LYS A 60 -28.48 10.91 -4.97
N SER A 61 -29.35 11.87 -5.27
CA SER A 61 -30.79 11.77 -5.00
C SER A 61 -31.57 11.03 -6.10
N ASN A 62 -31.13 11.11 -7.35
CA ASN A 62 -31.91 10.66 -8.50
C ASN A 62 -31.28 9.48 -9.26
N SER A 63 -30.20 8.89 -8.73
CA SER A 63 -29.55 7.75 -9.37
C SER A 63 -28.96 6.77 -8.36
N VAL A 64 -28.57 5.59 -8.83
CA VAL A 64 -27.80 4.64 -8.03
C VAL A 64 -26.35 5.14 -7.99
N TYR A 65 -25.97 5.75 -6.86
CA TYR A 65 -24.61 6.23 -6.66
C TYR A 65 -23.78 5.21 -5.87
N TYR A 66 -22.72 4.72 -6.50
CA TYR A 66 -21.78 3.79 -5.86
C TYR A 66 -20.39 4.42 -5.80
N GLU A 67 -19.81 4.47 -4.58
CA GLU A 67 -18.46 4.97 -4.35
C GLU A 67 -17.56 3.83 -3.87
N SER A 68 -16.65 3.38 -4.75
CA SER A 68 -15.61 2.42 -4.39
C SER A 68 -14.43 3.15 -3.74
N LYS A 69 -14.39 3.17 -2.42
CA LYS A 69 -13.28 3.76 -1.66
C LYS A 69 -12.07 2.85 -1.70
N LYS A 70 -10.87 3.45 -1.85
CA LYS A 70 -9.63 2.70 -1.74
C LYS A 70 -9.55 2.03 -0.36
N LEU A 71 -9.29 0.72 -0.36
CA LEU A 71 -9.18 -0.06 0.87
C LEU A 71 -7.94 0.40 1.66
N SER A 72 -8.11 0.60 2.97
CA SER A 72 -6.99 0.91 3.86
C SER A 72 -6.08 -0.31 4.01
N GLU A 73 -4.76 -0.11 4.05
CA GLU A 73 -3.78 -1.20 4.11
C GLU A 73 -4.07 -2.21 5.25
N TYR A 74 -4.54 -1.74 6.41
CA TYR A 74 -4.86 -2.62 7.54
C TYR A 74 -6.04 -3.57 7.29
N LYS A 75 -6.93 -3.27 6.32
CA LYS A 75 -8.07 -4.12 5.94
C LYS A 75 -7.73 -5.11 4.84
N VAL A 76 -6.62 -4.92 4.15
CA VAL A 76 -6.23 -5.75 3.00
C VAL A 76 -6.01 -7.21 3.37
N PRO A 77 -5.36 -7.59 4.50
CA PRO A 77 -5.19 -9.00 4.85
C PRO A 77 -6.51 -9.75 5.01
N ASN A 78 -7.51 -9.12 5.64
CA ASN A 78 -8.84 -9.72 5.78
C ASN A 78 -9.51 -9.86 4.41
N TRP A 79 -9.41 -8.83 3.56
CA TRP A 79 -9.94 -8.87 2.22
C TRP A 79 -9.31 -10.01 1.37
N ILE A 80 -7.98 -10.22 1.48
CA ILE A 80 -7.28 -11.34 0.82
C ILE A 80 -7.85 -12.68 1.31
N THR A 81 -8.03 -12.83 2.61
CA THR A 81 -8.58 -14.05 3.20
C THR A 81 -10.00 -14.31 2.68
N ASP A 82 -10.85 -13.29 2.64
CA ASP A 82 -12.23 -13.40 2.14
C ASP A 82 -12.26 -13.71 0.64
N TYR A 83 -11.36 -13.09 -0.14
CA TYR A 83 -11.23 -13.37 -1.57
C TYR A 83 -10.84 -14.83 -1.83
N VAL A 84 -9.83 -15.35 -1.13
CA VAL A 84 -9.39 -16.75 -1.27
C VAL A 84 -10.47 -17.71 -0.82
N LYS A 85 -11.20 -17.41 0.26
CA LYS A 85 -12.37 -18.18 0.70
C LYS A 85 -13.50 -18.19 -0.34
N SER A 86 -13.76 -17.09 -1.02
CA SER A 86 -14.76 -17.03 -2.09
C SER A 86 -14.43 -17.92 -3.29
N LYS A 87 -13.15 -18.34 -3.41
CA LYS A 87 -12.67 -19.33 -4.38
C LYS A 87 -12.60 -20.75 -3.79
N SER A 88 -13.26 -21.00 -2.65
CA SER A 88 -13.24 -22.28 -1.93
C SER A 88 -11.83 -22.76 -1.53
N ARG A 89 -10.93 -21.81 -1.24
CA ARG A 89 -9.53 -22.07 -0.87
C ARG A 89 -9.19 -21.43 0.47
N ASN A 90 -8.06 -21.80 1.02
CA ASN A 90 -7.55 -21.28 2.29
C ASN A 90 -6.17 -20.62 2.13
N ILE A 91 -5.95 -19.56 2.89
CA ILE A 91 -4.66 -18.89 3.02
C ILE A 91 -4.40 -18.63 4.51
N ASP A 92 -3.17 -18.81 4.98
CA ASP A 92 -2.84 -18.46 6.35
C ASP A 92 -2.72 -16.93 6.54
N THR A 93 -2.92 -16.49 7.77
CA THR A 93 -2.98 -15.06 8.10
C THR A 93 -1.62 -14.38 7.92
N ALA A 94 -0.53 -15.09 8.16
CA ALA A 94 0.82 -14.56 7.96
C ALA A 94 1.09 -14.32 6.47
N THR A 95 0.62 -15.22 5.61
CA THR A 95 0.74 -15.10 4.15
C THR A 95 -0.11 -13.97 3.59
N SER A 96 -1.35 -13.77 4.09
CA SER A 96 -2.18 -12.64 3.68
C SER A 96 -1.58 -11.29 4.11
N ALA A 97 -0.97 -11.24 5.30
CA ALA A 97 -0.21 -10.08 5.76
C ALA A 97 1.02 -9.82 4.87
N LEU A 98 1.80 -10.86 4.54
CA LEU A 98 2.96 -10.78 3.65
C LEU A 98 2.60 -10.23 2.27
N LEU A 99 1.54 -10.73 1.65
CA LEU A 99 1.04 -10.22 0.36
C LEU A 99 0.64 -8.75 0.43
N THR A 100 -0.05 -8.36 1.51
CA THR A 100 -0.44 -6.96 1.73
C THR A 100 0.78 -6.05 1.84
N GLU A 101 1.73 -6.48 2.59
CA GLU A 101 2.96 -5.77 2.87
C GLU A 101 3.77 -5.54 1.58
N TYR A 102 3.80 -6.53 0.71
CA TYR A 102 4.57 -6.52 -0.54
C TYR A 102 3.86 -5.76 -1.66
N LEU A 103 2.54 -5.95 -1.81
CA LEU A 103 1.75 -5.39 -2.91
C LEU A 103 1.00 -4.12 -2.50
N GLY A 104 1.02 -3.77 -1.22
CA GLY A 104 0.31 -2.62 -0.67
C GLY A 104 -1.21 -2.83 -0.72
N ASN A 105 -1.95 -1.77 -1.04
CA ASN A 105 -3.40 -1.79 -1.16
C ASN A 105 -3.90 -1.71 -2.62
N ASP A 106 -3.07 -2.10 -3.56
CA ASP A 106 -3.44 -2.25 -4.98
C ASP A 106 -4.12 -3.61 -5.18
N LEU A 107 -5.45 -3.63 -5.07
CA LEU A 107 -6.23 -4.86 -5.18
C LEU A 107 -6.04 -5.56 -6.53
N SER A 108 -5.78 -4.84 -7.62
CA SER A 108 -5.55 -5.45 -8.93
C SER A 108 -4.27 -6.28 -8.95
N LYS A 109 -3.18 -5.75 -8.36
CA LYS A 109 -1.93 -6.50 -8.21
C LYS A 109 -2.10 -7.70 -7.29
N ILE A 110 -2.84 -7.53 -6.20
CA ILE A 110 -3.12 -8.60 -5.25
C ILE A 110 -3.93 -9.70 -5.90
N VAL A 111 -4.99 -9.38 -6.64
CA VAL A 111 -5.81 -10.37 -7.37
C VAL A 111 -4.96 -11.14 -8.37
N ASN A 112 -4.15 -10.46 -9.18
CA ASN A 112 -3.29 -11.13 -10.14
C ASN A 112 -2.31 -12.12 -9.47
N ALA A 113 -1.75 -11.74 -8.32
CA ALA A 113 -0.89 -12.62 -7.53
C ALA A 113 -1.68 -13.82 -6.96
N LEU A 114 -2.88 -13.58 -6.41
CA LEU A 114 -3.73 -14.62 -5.85
C LEU A 114 -4.22 -15.58 -6.93
N GLU A 115 -4.67 -15.12 -8.08
CA GLU A 115 -5.09 -15.99 -9.19
C GLU A 115 -3.95 -16.89 -9.67
N LYS A 116 -2.72 -16.35 -9.73
CA LYS A 116 -1.53 -17.17 -10.04
C LYS A 116 -1.30 -18.24 -8.98
N LEU A 117 -1.40 -17.91 -7.70
CA LEU A 117 -1.25 -18.88 -6.60
C LEU A 117 -2.36 -19.93 -6.61
N LEU A 118 -3.59 -19.52 -6.85
CA LEU A 118 -4.76 -20.43 -6.93
C LEU A 118 -4.61 -21.46 -8.07
N THR A 119 -3.94 -21.08 -9.16
CA THR A 119 -3.67 -21.99 -10.28
C THR A 119 -2.55 -22.97 -9.98
N LEU A 120 -1.55 -22.57 -9.18
CA LEU A 120 -0.31 -23.35 -8.95
C LEU A 120 -0.37 -24.24 -7.69
N VAL A 121 -1.18 -23.87 -6.70
CA VAL A 121 -1.33 -24.61 -5.44
C VAL A 121 -2.49 -25.60 -5.58
N LYS A 122 -2.31 -26.84 -5.12
CA LYS A 122 -3.34 -27.89 -5.20
C LYS A 122 -4.61 -27.48 -4.46
N GLU A 123 -5.78 -27.94 -4.92
CA GLU A 123 -7.09 -27.52 -4.39
C GLU A 123 -7.25 -27.73 -2.89
N ASN A 124 -6.73 -28.82 -2.34
CA ASN A 124 -6.83 -29.15 -0.92
C ASN A 124 -5.68 -28.61 -0.07
N GLU A 125 -4.80 -27.79 -0.67
CA GLU A 125 -3.62 -27.25 0.01
C GLU A 125 -3.83 -25.79 0.38
N GLN A 126 -3.44 -25.44 1.61
CA GLN A 126 -3.48 -24.06 2.08
C GLN A 126 -2.36 -23.23 1.40
N ILE A 127 -2.70 -22.03 0.95
CA ILE A 127 -1.72 -21.09 0.42
C ILE A 127 -0.87 -20.58 1.59
N THR A 128 0.44 -20.79 1.51
CA THR A 128 1.42 -20.42 2.52
C THR A 128 2.45 -19.41 1.97
N SER A 129 3.23 -18.80 2.86
CA SER A 129 4.34 -17.92 2.48
C SER A 129 5.30 -18.58 1.51
N LEU A 130 5.55 -19.89 1.64
CA LEU A 130 6.40 -20.65 0.74
C LEU A 130 5.88 -20.64 -0.71
N HIS A 131 4.56 -20.74 -0.90
CA HIS A 131 3.95 -20.63 -2.23
C HIS A 131 4.09 -19.23 -2.82
N VAL A 132 3.96 -18.20 -1.98
CA VAL A 132 4.16 -16.81 -2.39
C VAL A 132 5.61 -16.58 -2.82
N GLU A 133 6.57 -17.03 -2.03
CA GLU A 133 8.00 -16.94 -2.31
C GLU A 133 8.36 -17.59 -3.65
N LYS A 134 7.94 -18.84 -3.84
CA LYS A 134 8.28 -19.63 -5.03
C LYS A 134 7.65 -19.09 -6.31
N ASN A 135 6.43 -18.54 -6.24
CA ASN A 135 5.64 -18.28 -7.44
C ASN A 135 5.43 -16.78 -7.74
N ILE A 136 5.51 -15.92 -6.74
CA ILE A 136 5.33 -14.46 -6.93
C ILE A 136 6.68 -13.74 -7.06
N GLY A 137 7.80 -14.45 -6.85
CA GLY A 137 9.14 -13.86 -6.90
C GLY A 137 9.49 -13.06 -5.65
N ILE A 138 8.76 -13.27 -4.58
CA ILE A 138 9.10 -12.79 -3.25
C ILE A 138 10.15 -13.77 -2.73
N SER A 139 11.42 -13.40 -2.80
CA SER A 139 12.53 -14.28 -2.43
C SER A 139 12.46 -14.66 -0.95
N LYS A 140 12.77 -15.94 -0.68
CA LYS A 140 12.94 -16.48 0.69
C LYS A 140 14.14 -15.85 1.40
N ASP A 141 15.03 -15.27 0.62
CA ASP A 141 16.26 -14.68 1.09
C ASP A 141 16.00 -13.24 1.54
N TYR A 142 15.65 -13.08 2.80
CA TYR A 142 15.52 -11.81 3.50
C TYR A 142 14.52 -10.80 2.90
N THR A 143 13.28 -10.90 3.32
CA THR A 143 12.25 -9.89 2.98
C THR A 143 12.61 -8.53 3.59
N ILE A 144 12.12 -7.45 2.99
CA ILE A 144 12.28 -6.09 3.53
C ILE A 144 11.71 -5.97 4.96
N PHE A 145 10.75 -6.82 5.33
CA PHE A 145 10.13 -6.87 6.65
C PHE A 145 11.04 -7.49 7.70
N GLU A 146 11.75 -8.57 7.32
CA GLU A 146 12.78 -9.12 8.19
C GLU A 146 13.89 -8.09 8.42
N PHE A 147 14.21 -7.29 7.41
CA PHE A 147 15.14 -6.17 7.57
C PHE A 147 14.59 -5.09 8.50
N GLN A 148 13.35 -4.65 8.31
CA GLN A 148 12.69 -3.70 9.20
C GLN A 148 12.62 -4.23 10.63
N LYS A 149 12.26 -5.50 10.81
CA LYS A 149 12.23 -6.17 12.11
C LYS A 149 13.61 -6.22 12.75
N ALA A 150 14.64 -6.60 12.00
CA ALA A 150 16.03 -6.62 12.48
C ALA A 150 16.49 -5.22 12.91
N LEU A 151 16.18 -4.18 12.12
CA LEU A 151 16.44 -2.80 12.50
C LEU A 151 15.63 -2.39 13.73
N GLY A 152 14.33 -2.67 13.76
CA GLY A 152 13.43 -2.31 14.86
C GLY A 152 13.83 -2.93 16.21
N THR A 153 14.28 -4.18 16.18
CA THR A 153 14.76 -4.90 17.37
C THR A 153 16.24 -4.66 17.67
N LYS A 154 16.94 -3.85 16.87
CA LYS A 154 18.40 -3.65 16.92
C LYS A 154 19.20 -4.97 16.87
N ASN A 155 18.70 -5.96 16.11
CA ASN A 155 19.40 -7.22 15.87
C ASN A 155 20.51 -7.01 14.83
N VAL A 156 21.69 -6.62 15.32
CA VAL A 156 22.86 -6.29 14.50
C VAL A 156 23.28 -7.45 13.60
N LEU A 157 23.28 -8.68 14.14
CA LEU A 157 23.70 -9.87 13.37
C LEU A 157 22.76 -10.11 12.17
N GLN A 158 21.45 -10.10 12.42
CA GLN A 158 20.45 -10.36 11.38
C GLN A 158 20.43 -9.23 10.35
N ALA A 159 20.49 -7.97 10.79
CA ALA A 159 20.55 -6.83 9.89
C ALA A 159 21.76 -6.88 8.96
N ASN A 160 22.95 -7.25 9.48
CA ASN A 160 24.16 -7.39 8.68
C ASN A 160 24.08 -8.56 7.68
N LYS A 161 23.48 -9.69 8.05
CA LYS A 161 23.22 -10.79 7.10
C LYS A 161 22.36 -10.32 5.93
N ILE A 162 21.25 -9.61 6.25
CA ILE A 162 20.32 -9.12 5.23
C ILE A 162 20.99 -8.08 4.34
N ILE A 163 21.73 -7.14 4.92
CA ILE A 163 22.37 -6.08 4.14
C ILE A 163 23.45 -6.61 3.20
N ASN A 164 24.21 -7.62 3.64
CA ASN A 164 25.19 -8.28 2.78
C ASN A 164 24.52 -8.99 1.61
N TYR A 165 23.38 -9.63 1.85
CA TYR A 165 22.58 -10.26 0.80
C TYR A 165 22.05 -9.23 -0.20
N TYR A 166 21.48 -8.09 0.28
CA TYR A 166 21.03 -7.01 -0.60
C TYR A 166 22.16 -6.39 -1.42
N SER A 167 23.32 -6.20 -0.79
CA SER A 167 24.52 -5.68 -1.45
C SER A 167 25.04 -6.60 -2.56
N ALA A 168 24.89 -7.91 -2.37
CA ALA A 168 25.25 -8.91 -3.40
C ALA A 168 24.21 -9.01 -4.54
N ASN A 169 22.99 -8.50 -4.33
CA ASN A 169 21.88 -8.57 -5.27
C ASN A 169 21.26 -7.19 -5.60
N PRO A 170 22.06 -6.20 -6.06
CA PRO A 170 21.61 -4.79 -6.18
C PRO A 170 20.52 -4.59 -7.25
N LYS A 171 20.41 -5.49 -8.23
CA LYS A 171 19.35 -5.45 -9.25
C LYS A 171 17.99 -5.81 -8.66
N THR A 172 17.97 -6.75 -7.71
CA THR A 172 16.74 -7.19 -7.02
C THR A 172 16.36 -6.24 -5.89
N TYR A 173 17.35 -5.69 -5.20
CA TYR A 173 17.20 -4.79 -4.05
C TYR A 173 17.85 -3.44 -4.28
N PRO A 174 17.41 -2.66 -5.27
CA PRO A 174 17.98 -1.35 -5.54
C PRO A 174 17.72 -0.38 -4.38
N LEU A 175 18.74 0.38 -3.99
CA LEU A 175 18.69 1.33 -2.89
C LEU A 175 17.50 2.30 -2.99
N GLN A 176 17.19 2.75 -4.22
CA GLN A 176 16.09 3.66 -4.51
C GLN A 176 14.70 3.10 -4.13
N LEU A 177 14.53 1.78 -4.11
CA LEU A 177 13.30 1.13 -3.66
C LEU A 177 13.30 0.89 -2.14
N LEU A 178 14.48 0.64 -1.55
CA LEU A 178 14.59 0.36 -0.11
C LEU A 178 14.40 1.63 0.74
N LEU A 179 14.95 2.76 0.31
CA LEU A 179 14.88 4.01 1.09
C LEU A 179 13.46 4.50 1.38
N PRO A 180 12.52 4.58 0.42
CA PRO A 180 11.14 4.98 0.70
C PRO A 180 10.43 4.03 1.68
N ILE A 181 10.72 2.73 1.61
CA ILE A 181 10.12 1.74 2.49
C ILE A 181 10.64 1.90 3.93
N LEU A 182 11.94 2.11 4.11
CA LEU A 182 12.53 2.41 5.42
C LEU A 182 12.02 3.75 5.97
N TYR A 183 11.90 4.78 5.13
CA TYR A 183 11.33 6.06 5.51
C TYR A 183 9.89 5.91 6.01
N LYS A 184 9.05 5.16 5.31
CA LYS A 184 7.67 4.84 5.72
C LYS A 184 7.65 4.11 7.08
N TYR A 185 8.55 3.16 7.28
CA TYR A 185 8.67 2.41 8.54
C TYR A 185 8.99 3.33 9.72
N PHE A 186 10.06 4.12 9.65
CA PHE A 186 10.46 5.01 10.72
C PHE A 186 9.47 6.17 10.95
N THR A 187 8.82 6.67 9.90
CA THR A 187 7.73 7.65 10.02
C THR A 187 6.54 7.06 10.79
N ARG A 188 6.19 5.78 10.56
CA ARG A 188 5.16 5.09 11.34
C ARG A 188 5.55 4.95 12.82
N LEU A 189 6.83 4.70 13.12
CA LEU A 189 7.32 4.70 14.50
C LEU A 189 7.16 6.07 15.18
N ILE A 190 7.45 7.17 14.47
CA ILE A 190 7.19 8.52 14.97
C ILE A 190 5.69 8.72 15.28
N LYS A 191 4.82 8.30 14.37
CA LYS A 191 3.37 8.35 14.58
C LYS A 191 2.95 7.55 15.80
N LEU A 192 3.51 6.35 16.00
CA LEU A 192 3.20 5.50 17.14
C LEU A 192 3.60 6.15 18.49
N HIS A 193 4.65 6.96 18.53
CA HIS A 193 4.99 7.76 19.70
C HIS A 193 3.99 8.88 19.99
N ARG A 194 3.26 9.34 18.98
CA ARG A 194 2.25 10.41 19.07
C ARG A 194 0.82 9.88 18.99
N LEU A 195 0.63 8.58 19.22
CA LEU A 195 -0.71 7.99 19.18
C LEU A 195 -1.60 8.62 20.27
N PRO A 196 -2.75 9.21 19.91
CA PRO A 196 -3.69 9.74 20.88
C PRO A 196 -4.25 8.63 21.79
N PRO A 197 -4.56 8.94 23.07
CA PRO A 197 -5.19 7.99 23.98
C PRO A 197 -6.52 7.49 23.39
N GLY A 198 -6.76 6.17 23.50
CA GLY A 198 -8.00 5.53 23.02
C GLY A 198 -8.07 5.22 21.53
N GLU A 199 -7.11 5.65 20.72
CA GLU A 199 -7.08 5.34 19.30
C GLU A 199 -6.51 3.95 19.00
N ASN A 200 -7.08 3.30 17.96
CA ASN A 200 -6.59 2.01 17.48
C ASN A 200 -5.27 2.20 16.72
N ALA A 201 -4.17 1.74 17.32
CA ALA A 201 -2.82 1.90 16.79
C ALA A 201 -2.65 1.30 15.38
N ALA A 202 -3.22 0.12 15.08
CA ALA A 202 -3.11 -0.52 13.78
C ALA A 202 -3.77 0.34 12.69
N GLN A 203 -4.95 0.88 12.99
CA GLN A 203 -5.68 1.78 12.08
C GLN A 203 -4.96 3.11 11.90
N PHE A 204 -4.46 3.71 12.98
CA PHE A 204 -3.74 4.98 12.96
C PHE A 204 -2.44 4.92 12.14
N LEU A 205 -1.71 3.80 12.25
CA LEU A 205 -0.48 3.55 11.50
C LEU A 205 -0.75 3.06 10.07
N GLY A 206 -1.96 2.55 9.79
CA GLY A 206 -2.27 1.88 8.54
C GLY A 206 -1.46 0.59 8.35
N VAL A 207 -1.34 -0.22 9.43
CA VAL A 207 -0.65 -1.51 9.43
C VAL A 207 -1.60 -2.62 9.85
N SER A 208 -1.25 -3.88 9.49
CA SER A 208 -2.02 -5.02 10.00
C SER A 208 -1.83 -5.18 11.51
N PRO A 209 -2.79 -5.79 12.24
CA PRO A 209 -2.64 -6.11 13.66
C PRO A 209 -1.38 -6.95 13.96
N TYR A 210 -0.97 -7.81 13.02
CA TYR A 210 0.26 -8.60 13.13
C TYR A 210 1.52 -7.74 13.11
N GLY A 211 1.60 -6.81 12.17
CA GLY A 211 2.72 -5.89 12.06
C GLY A 211 2.86 -4.96 13.26
N LEU A 212 1.75 -4.67 13.98
CA LEU A 212 1.76 -3.79 15.13
C LEU A 212 2.69 -4.27 16.26
N ASN A 213 2.82 -5.58 16.46
CA ASN A 213 3.72 -6.13 17.47
C ASN A 213 5.18 -5.76 17.22
N ASP A 214 5.63 -5.83 15.97
CA ASP A 214 6.99 -5.45 15.59
C ASP A 214 7.22 -3.94 15.77
N PHE A 215 6.22 -3.10 15.49
CA PHE A 215 6.26 -1.66 15.78
C PHE A 215 6.31 -1.35 17.27
N ASN A 216 5.59 -2.09 18.12
CA ASN A 216 5.63 -1.92 19.56
C ASN A 216 7.00 -2.32 20.15
N LEU A 217 7.62 -3.38 19.62
CA LEU A 217 9.00 -3.75 19.98
C LEU A 217 10.00 -2.67 19.57
N ALA A 218 9.90 -2.19 18.34
CA ALA A 218 10.76 -1.12 17.82
C ALA A 218 10.62 0.18 18.60
N LYS A 219 9.40 0.56 19.00
CA LYS A 219 9.14 1.76 19.83
C LYS A 219 9.98 1.80 21.12
N ARG A 220 10.26 0.64 21.72
CA ARG A 220 11.08 0.53 22.93
C ARG A 220 12.56 0.84 22.68
N ASN A 221 13.03 0.65 21.45
CA ASN A 221 14.43 0.80 21.07
C ASN A 221 14.77 2.18 20.49
N TYR A 222 13.77 2.95 20.05
CA TYR A 222 13.96 4.25 19.43
C TYR A 222 13.06 5.31 20.07
N ASN A 223 13.66 6.32 20.68
CA ASN A 223 12.94 7.49 21.18
C ASN A 223 12.73 8.53 20.04
N ALA A 224 12.01 9.62 20.32
CA ALA A 224 11.70 10.64 19.32
C ALA A 224 12.97 11.31 18.75
N GLY A 225 14.00 11.53 19.57
CA GLY A 225 15.28 12.10 19.13
C GLY A 225 16.03 11.16 18.18
N SER A 226 16.13 9.86 18.55
CA SER A 226 16.65 8.81 17.69
C SER A 226 15.95 8.79 16.32
N LEU A 227 14.63 8.79 16.32
CA LEU A 227 13.85 8.74 15.08
C LEU A 227 14.08 9.98 14.22
N ALA A 228 14.22 11.17 14.80
CA ALA A 228 14.53 12.39 14.06
C ALA A 228 15.91 12.30 13.36
N ARG A 229 16.95 11.78 14.08
CA ARG A 229 18.27 11.55 13.49
C ARG A 229 18.24 10.53 12.37
N ILE A 230 17.51 9.42 12.56
CA ILE A 230 17.35 8.36 11.53
C ILE A 230 16.69 8.92 10.27
N ILE A 231 15.66 9.76 10.39
CA ILE A 231 15.05 10.43 9.22
C ILE A 231 16.10 11.33 8.52
N GLY A 232 16.94 12.03 9.27
CA GLY A 232 18.07 12.79 8.72
C GLY A 232 19.06 11.91 7.95
N HIS A 233 19.40 10.73 8.49
CA HIS A 233 20.29 9.76 7.81
C HIS A 233 19.66 9.19 6.54
N LEU A 234 18.36 8.87 6.57
CA LEU A 234 17.61 8.41 5.39
C LEU A 234 17.60 9.48 4.29
N ARG A 235 17.35 10.75 4.65
CA ARG A 235 17.42 11.88 3.71
C ARG A 235 18.81 12.01 3.08
N LYS A 236 19.86 11.92 3.90
CA LYS A 236 21.25 11.97 3.40
C LYS A 236 21.53 10.80 2.44
N ALA A 237 21.14 9.59 2.80
CA ALA A 237 21.29 8.43 1.93
C ALA A 237 20.53 8.59 0.60
N ASP A 238 19.32 9.16 0.62
CA ASP A 238 18.53 9.43 -0.59
C ASP A 238 19.22 10.44 -1.50
N THR A 239 19.73 11.57 -0.96
CA THR A 239 20.46 12.56 -1.75
C THR A 239 21.76 11.99 -2.33
N MET A 240 22.50 11.20 -1.54
CA MET A 240 23.72 10.51 -2.01
C MET A 240 23.42 9.51 -3.11
N SER A 241 22.31 8.76 -3.01
CA SER A 241 21.89 7.79 -4.03
C SER A 241 21.55 8.43 -5.39
N LYS A 242 21.27 9.73 -5.39
CA LYS A 242 20.97 10.55 -6.57
C LYS A 242 22.18 11.35 -7.06
N GLY A 243 23.37 11.11 -6.49
CA GLY A 243 24.63 11.78 -6.86
C GLY A 243 24.85 13.14 -6.21
N VAL A 244 23.94 13.62 -5.34
CA VAL A 244 24.12 14.90 -4.65
C VAL A 244 25.18 14.77 -3.56
N ASN A 245 26.27 15.53 -3.69
CA ASN A 245 27.45 15.48 -2.80
C ASN A 245 28.05 14.05 -2.66
N ASN A 246 27.90 13.23 -3.70
CA ASN A 246 28.40 11.87 -3.73
C ASN A 246 28.86 11.49 -5.15
N PRO A 247 30.09 11.81 -5.56
CA PRO A 247 30.54 11.49 -6.91
C PRO A 247 30.89 10.00 -7.13
N SER A 248 31.10 9.19 -6.08
CA SER A 248 31.70 7.88 -6.23
C SER A 248 31.26 6.77 -5.26
N THR A 249 30.51 7.07 -4.19
CA THR A 249 30.13 6.03 -3.21
C THR A 249 29.07 5.09 -3.78
N PRO A 250 29.33 3.79 -3.90
CA PRO A 250 28.37 2.82 -4.43
C PRO A 250 27.13 2.69 -3.54
N ALA A 251 25.99 2.28 -4.15
CA ALA A 251 24.71 2.15 -3.45
C ALA A 251 24.76 1.17 -2.27
N GLU A 252 25.51 0.07 -2.41
CA GLU A 252 25.69 -0.92 -1.35
C GLU A 252 26.45 -0.35 -0.14
N GLN A 253 27.42 0.53 -0.37
CA GLN A 253 28.13 1.18 0.72
C GLN A 253 27.27 2.21 1.45
N ILE A 254 26.47 2.99 0.71
CA ILE A 254 25.49 3.91 1.29
C ILE A 254 24.50 3.13 2.19
N LEU A 255 24.03 1.98 1.72
CA LEU A 255 23.08 1.14 2.46
C LEU A 255 23.70 0.56 3.72
N LYS A 256 24.96 0.08 3.67
CA LYS A 256 25.72 -0.42 4.83
C LYS A 256 25.93 0.68 5.87
N GLU A 257 26.37 1.86 5.44
CA GLU A 257 26.58 3.01 6.33
C GLU A 257 25.27 3.46 7.00
N LEU A 258 24.18 3.54 6.23
CA LEU A 258 22.85 3.86 6.75
C LEU A 258 22.40 2.84 7.81
N THR A 259 22.55 1.55 7.52
CA THR A 259 22.20 0.45 8.43
C THR A 259 22.98 0.56 9.74
N TYR A 260 24.28 0.78 9.65
CA TYR A 260 25.13 0.98 10.81
C TYR A 260 24.65 2.17 11.67
N LYS A 261 24.39 3.32 11.07
CA LYS A 261 23.91 4.51 11.78
C LYS A 261 22.57 4.30 12.46
N ILE A 262 21.66 3.54 11.84
CA ILE A 262 20.37 3.20 12.45
C ILE A 262 20.55 2.29 13.68
N LEU A 263 21.35 1.23 13.55
CA LEU A 263 21.53 0.24 14.61
C LEU A 263 22.25 0.81 15.84
N HIS A 264 23.23 1.70 15.62
CA HIS A 264 24.10 2.26 16.66
C HIS A 264 23.67 3.68 17.07
N ASP A 265 22.47 4.12 16.62
CA ASP A 265 21.97 5.42 17.06
C ASP A 265 21.77 5.44 18.59
N PRO A 266 22.33 6.43 19.31
CA PRO A 266 22.18 6.52 20.75
C PRO A 266 20.71 6.77 21.13
N LYS A 267 20.32 6.22 22.28
CA LYS A 267 18.98 6.47 22.85
C LYS A 267 18.83 7.90 23.30
#